data_3ca35bf80f95f599e7542ef2f1e27128
#
_entry.id   3ca35bf80f95f599e7542ef2f1e27128
#
_cell.length_a   1.000
_cell.length_b   1.000
_cell.length_c   1.000
_cell.angle_alpha   90.00
_cell.angle_beta   90.00
_cell.angle_gamma   90.00
#
_symmetry.space_group_name_H-M   'P 1'
#
loop_
_entity.id
_entity.type
_entity.pdbx_description
1 polymer ?
#
loop_
_entity_poly.entity_id
_entity_poly.type
_entity_poly.pdbx_seq_one_letter_code
_entity_poly.pdbx_strand_id
1 'polypeptide(L)'
;LPADLGHHDFWVLGLGEPHPVSALSGRGSGDVLDAIVSRLPETPAELVEDDTLHVAVIGKPNVGKSSFVNRLLGEERMVVTDVAGTTRDSVDTPLRYHGRTLMFIDTAGLRRQSRIGEGLEYYSALRTARAIERADVCLLLIDATEEVHVQDLRVAEKAWAAGCGLIIVANKWDLVDKDESTAAAYERHLRERAPTLRWVPVIFTSAL
;
A
#
# COMPACT_ATOMS: atom_id res chain seq x y z
N LEU A 1 -23.46 -6.39 -36.65
CA LEU A 1 -22.34 -6.79 -37.51
C LEU A 1 -22.11 -8.27 -37.33
N PRO A 2 -21.96 -9.09 -38.39
CA PRO A 2 -21.66 -10.51 -38.25
C PRO A 2 -20.28 -10.67 -37.59
N ALA A 3 -20.25 -11.48 -36.50
CA ALA A 3 -19.11 -11.62 -35.59
C ALA A 3 -17.93 -12.44 -36.18
N ASP A 4 -17.96 -12.81 -37.45
CA ASP A 4 -17.04 -13.80 -38.05
C ASP A 4 -16.00 -13.25 -39.01
N LEU A 5 -15.93 -11.94 -39.20
CA LEU A 5 -15.08 -11.34 -40.24
C LEU A 5 -13.86 -10.62 -39.60
N GLY A 6 -12.95 -11.29 -39.02
CA GLY A 6 -11.72 -10.64 -38.53
C GLY A 6 -10.78 -11.45 -37.68
N HIS A 7 -11.27 -12.50 -37.05
CA HIS A 7 -10.38 -13.28 -36.16
C HIS A 7 -9.46 -14.25 -36.94
N HIS A 8 -9.80 -14.62 -38.16
CA HIS A 8 -8.94 -15.43 -39.03
C HIS A 8 -7.60 -14.77 -39.33
N ASP A 9 -7.56 -13.44 -39.42
CA ASP A 9 -6.32 -12.71 -39.71
C ASP A 9 -5.30 -12.82 -38.56
N PHE A 10 -5.74 -13.13 -37.35
CA PHE A 10 -4.86 -13.29 -36.19
C PHE A 10 -4.17 -14.65 -36.09
N TRP A 11 -4.59 -15.65 -36.86
CA TRP A 11 -3.90 -16.94 -36.97
C TRP A 11 -2.48 -16.80 -37.52
N VAL A 12 -2.24 -15.77 -38.33
CA VAL A 12 -0.91 -15.47 -38.90
C VAL A 12 0.13 -15.18 -37.81
N LEU A 13 -0.32 -14.77 -36.62
CA LEU A 13 0.57 -14.47 -35.50
C LEU A 13 1.18 -15.73 -34.85
N GLY A 14 0.67 -16.91 -35.14
CA GLY A 14 1.20 -18.18 -34.61
C GLY A 14 1.02 -18.36 -33.08
N LEU A 15 0.12 -17.55 -32.45
CA LEU A 15 -0.10 -17.57 -30.99
C LEU A 15 -1.19 -18.54 -30.54
N GLY A 16 -1.74 -19.33 -31.45
CA GLY A 16 -2.85 -20.24 -31.19
C GLY A 16 -4.21 -19.67 -31.62
N GLU A 17 -5.29 -20.30 -31.18
CA GLU A 17 -6.65 -19.92 -31.55
C GLU A 17 -7.05 -18.57 -30.97
N PRO A 18 -7.49 -17.60 -31.78
CA PRO A 18 -8.01 -16.33 -31.31
C PRO A 18 -9.36 -16.49 -30.58
N HIS A 19 -9.52 -15.89 -29.44
CA HIS A 19 -10.77 -15.90 -28.69
C HIS A 19 -11.53 -14.58 -28.92
N PRO A 20 -12.64 -14.56 -29.69
CA PRO A 20 -13.41 -13.36 -29.92
C PRO A 20 -14.17 -12.93 -28.67
N VAL A 21 -13.98 -11.69 -28.23
CA VAL A 21 -14.62 -11.12 -27.04
C VAL A 21 -15.17 -9.73 -27.30
N SER A 22 -16.29 -9.41 -26.70
CA SER A 22 -16.89 -8.08 -26.73
C SER A 22 -16.87 -7.46 -25.34
N ALA A 23 -16.06 -6.45 -25.13
CA ALA A 23 -16.01 -5.71 -23.87
C ALA A 23 -17.34 -4.99 -23.56
N LEU A 24 -18.09 -4.58 -24.59
CA LEU A 24 -19.36 -3.88 -24.43
C LEU A 24 -20.49 -4.78 -23.95
N SER A 25 -20.56 -6.03 -24.46
CA SER A 25 -21.67 -6.98 -24.18
C SER A 25 -21.26 -8.14 -23.29
N GLY A 26 -19.98 -8.29 -22.94
CA GLY A 26 -19.44 -9.43 -22.19
C GLY A 26 -19.46 -10.77 -22.96
N ARG A 27 -19.85 -10.77 -24.25
CA ARG A 27 -19.92 -11.99 -25.05
C ARG A 27 -18.50 -12.57 -25.24
N GLY A 28 -18.33 -13.87 -25.00
CA GLY A 28 -17.06 -14.60 -25.12
C GLY A 28 -16.10 -14.42 -23.94
N SER A 29 -16.45 -13.62 -22.92
CA SER A 29 -15.58 -13.41 -21.76
C SER A 29 -15.38 -14.69 -20.93
N GLY A 30 -16.39 -15.56 -20.82
CA GLY A 30 -16.28 -16.86 -20.18
C GLY A 30 -15.23 -17.75 -20.86
N ASP A 31 -15.31 -17.87 -22.19
CA ASP A 31 -14.40 -18.70 -22.97
C ASP A 31 -12.94 -18.22 -22.84
N VAL A 32 -12.73 -16.88 -22.76
CA VAL A 32 -11.40 -16.30 -22.52
C VAL A 32 -10.90 -16.63 -21.12
N LEU A 33 -11.74 -16.53 -20.09
CA LEU A 33 -11.37 -16.88 -18.72
C LEU A 33 -11.03 -18.37 -18.60
N ASP A 34 -11.81 -19.25 -19.20
CA ASP A 34 -11.55 -20.70 -19.22
C ASP A 34 -10.23 -21.01 -19.95
N ALA A 35 -9.96 -20.32 -21.07
CA ALA A 35 -8.70 -20.46 -21.79
C ALA A 35 -7.49 -19.93 -20.99
N ILE A 36 -7.66 -18.90 -20.18
CA ILE A 36 -6.63 -18.41 -19.27
C ILE A 36 -6.37 -19.44 -18.17
N VAL A 37 -7.42 -19.91 -17.49
CA VAL A 37 -7.31 -20.88 -16.40
C VAL A 37 -6.64 -22.18 -16.87
N SER A 38 -7.00 -22.68 -18.07
CA SER A 38 -6.41 -23.89 -18.63
C SER A 38 -4.93 -23.79 -18.98
N ARG A 39 -4.41 -22.56 -19.12
CA ARG A 39 -2.97 -22.30 -19.42
C ARG A 39 -2.16 -21.90 -18.20
N LEU A 40 -2.82 -21.63 -17.08
CA LEU A 40 -2.08 -21.40 -15.83
C LEU A 40 -1.46 -22.70 -15.36
N PRO A 41 -0.21 -22.67 -14.86
CA PRO A 41 0.38 -23.85 -14.25
C PRO A 41 -0.51 -24.29 -13.08
N GLU A 42 -0.73 -25.59 -12.92
CA GLU A 42 -1.36 -26.12 -11.71
C GLU A 42 -0.49 -25.69 -10.52
N THR A 43 -0.99 -24.76 -9.74
CA THR A 43 -0.30 -24.32 -8.53
C THR A 43 -0.32 -25.50 -7.56
N PRO A 44 0.84 -26.03 -7.11
CA PRO A 44 0.83 -27.07 -6.09
C PRO A 44 0.02 -26.57 -4.90
N ALA A 45 -0.86 -27.41 -4.36
CA ALA A 45 -1.74 -27.11 -3.22
C ALA A 45 -1.02 -26.75 -1.92
N GLU A 46 0.32 -26.65 -1.95
CA GLU A 46 1.21 -26.35 -0.83
C GLU A 46 1.87 -24.96 -0.87
N LEU A 47 1.41 -24.03 -1.71
CA LEU A 47 1.65 -22.64 -1.38
C LEU A 47 0.77 -22.35 -0.17
N VAL A 48 1.31 -22.64 1.02
CA VAL A 48 0.88 -21.99 2.25
C VAL A 48 0.94 -20.50 1.91
N GLU A 49 -0.20 -19.91 1.60
CA GLU A 49 -0.30 -18.46 1.47
C GLU A 49 0.27 -17.94 2.79
N ASP A 50 1.44 -17.36 2.71
CA ASP A 50 1.98 -16.60 3.82
C ASP A 50 1.01 -15.41 3.97
N ASP A 51 -0.01 -15.60 4.82
CA ASP A 51 -1.06 -14.60 5.12
C ASP A 51 -0.45 -13.38 5.85
N THR A 52 0.87 -13.20 5.71
CA THR A 52 1.63 -12.10 6.25
C THR A 52 1.50 -10.89 5.33
N LEU A 53 0.80 -9.87 5.81
CA LEU A 53 0.67 -8.61 5.11
C LEU A 53 1.85 -7.70 5.44
N HIS A 54 2.61 -7.30 4.43
CA HIS A 54 3.74 -6.39 4.56
C HIS A 54 3.29 -4.93 4.53
N VAL A 55 3.61 -4.20 5.59
CA VAL A 55 3.16 -2.81 5.79
C VAL A 55 4.35 -1.87 5.86
N ALA A 56 4.41 -0.88 4.95
CA ALA A 56 5.38 0.20 5.02
C ALA A 56 4.75 1.48 5.59
N VAL A 57 5.46 2.13 6.51
CA VAL A 57 5.08 3.45 7.04
C VAL A 57 5.95 4.51 6.38
N ILE A 58 5.36 5.33 5.51
CA ILE A 58 6.02 6.32 4.69
C ILE A 58 5.52 7.73 5.02
N GLY A 59 6.25 8.75 4.59
CA GLY A 59 5.92 10.15 4.83
C GLY A 59 7.16 10.97 5.18
N LYS A 60 7.02 12.30 5.27
CA LYS A 60 8.10 13.24 5.58
C LYS A 60 8.75 12.99 6.94
N PRO A 61 9.94 13.56 7.19
CA PRO A 61 10.47 13.69 8.54
C PRO A 61 9.48 14.40 9.47
N ASN A 62 9.49 14.02 10.74
CA ASN A 62 8.73 14.68 11.83
C ASN A 62 7.18 14.60 11.77
N VAL A 63 6.58 13.88 10.81
CA VAL A 63 5.12 13.63 10.79
C VAL A 63 4.65 12.62 11.85
N GLY A 64 5.58 12.04 12.62
CA GLY A 64 5.26 11.12 13.71
C GLY A 64 5.32 9.64 13.35
N LYS A 65 6.00 9.22 12.27
CA LYS A 65 6.11 7.80 11.87
C LYS A 65 6.59 6.89 12.99
N SER A 66 7.68 7.27 13.66
CA SER A 66 8.25 6.47 14.74
C SER A 66 7.33 6.39 15.96
N SER A 67 6.67 7.49 16.32
CA SER A 67 5.68 7.52 17.40
C SER A 67 4.49 6.63 17.06
N PHE A 68 3.99 6.72 15.84
CA PHE A 68 2.88 5.91 15.35
C PHE A 68 3.20 4.40 15.43
N VAL A 69 4.34 3.99 14.89
CA VAL A 69 4.78 2.58 14.94
C VAL A 69 5.00 2.12 16.39
N ASN A 70 5.66 2.93 17.22
CA ASN A 70 5.89 2.59 18.62
C ASN A 70 4.56 2.46 19.39
N ARG A 71 3.58 3.29 19.10
CA ARG A 71 2.24 3.22 19.71
C ARG A 71 1.54 1.92 19.33
N LEU A 72 1.54 1.57 18.04
CA LEU A 72 0.97 0.32 17.55
C LEU A 72 1.64 -0.91 18.19
N LEU A 73 2.97 -0.90 18.29
CA LEU A 73 3.73 -2.00 18.88
C LEU A 73 3.60 -2.09 20.41
N GLY A 74 3.18 -1.02 21.07
CA GLY A 74 2.99 -0.95 22.52
C GLY A 74 1.56 -1.24 22.98
N GLU A 75 0.60 -1.45 22.10
CA GLU A 75 -0.78 -1.76 22.47
C GLU A 75 -0.90 -3.22 22.94
N GLU A 76 -1.59 -3.45 24.06
CA GLU A 76 -1.78 -4.79 24.68
C GLU A 76 -2.48 -5.82 23.77
N ARG A 77 -3.22 -5.36 22.78
CA ARG A 77 -3.91 -6.21 21.80
C ARG A 77 -3.01 -6.69 20.65
N MET A 78 -1.78 -6.19 20.60
CA MET A 78 -0.83 -6.45 19.53
C MET A 78 0.38 -7.20 20.11
N VAL A 79 0.50 -8.47 19.79
CA VAL A 79 1.61 -9.31 20.25
C VAL A 79 2.72 -9.28 19.22
N VAL A 80 3.88 -8.75 19.61
CA VAL A 80 5.12 -8.90 18.85
C VAL A 80 5.54 -10.37 18.98
N THR A 81 5.53 -11.10 17.88
CA THR A 81 5.93 -12.51 17.88
C THR A 81 7.33 -12.67 17.29
N ASP A 82 8.17 -13.46 17.98
CA ASP A 82 9.40 -13.98 17.39
C ASP A 82 9.01 -15.11 16.41
N VAL A 83 8.79 -14.78 15.16
CA VAL A 83 8.56 -15.78 14.11
C VAL A 83 9.91 -16.34 13.71
N ALA A 84 10.20 -17.57 14.13
CA ALA A 84 11.39 -18.30 13.74
C ALA A 84 11.37 -18.55 12.23
N GLY A 85 12.32 -17.95 11.49
CA GLY A 85 12.47 -18.11 10.04
C GLY A 85 12.49 -16.83 9.20
N THR A 86 12.12 -15.68 9.77
CA THR A 86 12.09 -14.37 9.07
C THR A 86 13.41 -13.59 9.21
N THR A 87 14.47 -14.21 9.65
CA THR A 87 15.77 -13.63 9.98
C THR A 87 16.62 -13.24 8.75
N ARG A 88 16.04 -12.76 7.65
CA ARG A 88 16.88 -12.19 6.56
C ARG A 88 17.15 -10.71 6.69
N ASP A 89 16.29 -9.95 7.42
CA ASP A 89 16.55 -8.54 7.71
C ASP A 89 16.11 -8.21 9.14
N SER A 90 17.05 -7.94 10.02
CA SER A 90 16.86 -7.53 11.44
C SER A 90 16.15 -6.16 11.60
N VAL A 91 15.39 -5.75 10.60
CA VAL A 91 14.85 -4.40 10.40
C VAL A 91 13.34 -4.39 10.44
N ASP A 92 12.69 -5.53 10.18
CA ASP A 92 11.24 -5.67 10.10
C ASP A 92 10.67 -6.17 11.44
N THR A 93 9.44 -5.78 11.78
CA THR A 93 8.80 -6.17 13.04
C THR A 93 7.44 -6.81 12.78
N PRO A 94 7.25 -8.09 13.14
CA PRO A 94 5.97 -8.76 13.04
C PRO A 94 5.01 -8.28 14.14
N LEU A 95 3.75 -8.10 13.77
CA LEU A 95 2.66 -7.70 14.63
C LEU A 95 1.45 -8.60 14.38
N ARG A 96 0.90 -9.22 15.41
CA ARG A 96 -0.35 -10.00 15.29
C ARG A 96 -1.55 -9.15 15.63
N TYR A 97 -2.51 -9.12 14.69
CA TYR A 97 -3.77 -8.41 14.86
C TYR A 97 -4.94 -9.27 14.33
N HIS A 98 -5.91 -9.58 15.19
CA HIS A 98 -7.07 -10.43 14.87
C HIS A 98 -6.72 -11.76 14.15
N GLY A 99 -5.65 -12.41 14.59
CA GLY A 99 -5.21 -13.69 14.03
C GLY A 99 -4.37 -13.59 12.77
N ARG A 100 -4.23 -12.41 12.17
CA ARG A 100 -3.37 -12.14 11.00
C ARG A 100 -2.00 -11.61 11.44
N THR A 101 -0.98 -11.90 10.65
CA THR A 101 0.37 -11.36 10.85
C THR A 101 0.57 -10.15 9.93
N LEU A 102 0.90 -9.01 10.53
CA LEU A 102 1.33 -7.79 9.82
C LEU A 102 2.84 -7.66 10.00
N MET A 103 3.58 -7.57 8.92
CA MET A 103 5.03 -7.35 8.94
C MET A 103 5.32 -5.87 8.65
N PHE A 104 5.69 -5.12 9.68
CA PHE A 104 6.08 -3.72 9.50
C PHE A 104 7.51 -3.63 9.01
N ILE A 105 7.69 -3.09 7.80
CA ILE A 105 8.97 -3.00 7.09
C ILE A 105 9.80 -1.83 7.59
N ASP A 106 11.12 -2.03 7.72
CA ASP A 106 12.14 -1.03 8.09
C ASP A 106 11.87 -0.30 9.42
N THR A 107 11.27 -0.97 10.39
CA THR A 107 10.98 -0.36 11.71
C THR A 107 12.22 0.06 12.49
N ALA A 108 13.36 -0.64 12.34
CA ALA A 108 14.62 -0.25 12.96
C ALA A 108 15.16 1.07 12.38
N GLY A 109 14.94 1.33 11.08
CA GLY A 109 15.24 2.62 10.47
C GLY A 109 14.38 3.75 11.05
N LEU A 110 13.10 3.51 11.26
CA LEU A 110 12.19 4.46 11.89
C LEU A 110 12.57 4.75 13.35
N ARG A 111 12.98 3.73 14.13
CA ARG A 111 13.43 3.89 15.52
C ARG A 111 14.75 4.65 15.63
N ARG A 112 15.68 4.49 14.68
CA ARG A 112 16.95 5.23 14.65
C ARG A 112 16.76 6.70 14.30
N GLN A 113 15.86 7.02 13.37
CA GLN A 113 15.56 8.42 13.00
C GLN A 113 15.04 9.24 14.18
N SER A 114 14.34 8.65 15.14
CA SER A 114 13.90 9.35 16.35
C SER A 114 15.05 9.78 17.28
N ARG A 115 16.26 9.25 17.08
CA ARG A 115 17.45 9.50 17.92
C ARG A 115 18.51 10.37 17.24
N ILE A 116 18.44 10.57 15.93
CA ILE A 116 19.47 11.29 15.14
C ILE A 116 18.78 12.45 14.47
N GLY A 117 19.16 13.67 14.86
CA GLY A 117 18.65 14.91 14.28
C GLY A 117 18.95 15.07 12.78
N GLU A 118 18.37 16.11 12.20
CA GLU A 118 18.41 16.52 10.80
C GLU A 118 19.76 16.34 10.12
N GLY A 119 19.84 15.52 9.09
CA GLY A 119 21.06 15.36 8.27
C GLY A 119 21.02 14.31 7.17
N LEU A 120 19.93 13.55 7.00
CA LEU A 120 19.91 12.37 6.12
C LEU A 120 18.70 12.30 5.19
N GLU A 121 18.31 13.37 4.52
CA GLU A 121 17.17 13.37 3.58
C GLU A 121 17.37 12.38 2.42
N TYR A 122 18.57 12.26 1.88
CA TYR A 122 18.88 11.35 0.77
C TYR A 122 18.71 9.88 1.16
N TYR A 123 19.20 9.48 2.33
CA TYR A 123 19.03 8.11 2.83
C TYR A 123 17.57 7.79 3.18
N SER A 124 16.79 8.79 3.58
CA SER A 124 15.36 8.65 3.81
C SER A 124 14.60 8.31 2.53
N ALA A 125 14.89 8.97 1.41
CA ALA A 125 14.22 8.73 0.13
C ALA A 125 14.51 7.32 -0.43
N LEU A 126 15.78 6.86 -0.34
CA LEU A 126 16.16 5.52 -0.80
C LEU A 126 15.53 4.41 0.06
N ARG A 127 15.46 4.61 1.38
CA ARG A 127 14.77 3.68 2.27
C ARG A 127 13.27 3.62 2.01
N THR A 128 12.65 4.78 1.81
CA THR A 128 11.23 4.85 1.45
C THR A 128 10.95 4.08 0.16
N ALA A 129 11.80 4.22 -0.86
CA ALA A 129 11.65 3.47 -2.12
C ALA A 129 11.76 1.95 -1.89
N ARG A 130 12.78 1.50 -1.15
CA ARG A 130 12.95 0.07 -0.81
C ARG A 130 11.81 -0.48 0.04
N ALA A 131 11.27 0.31 0.95
CA ALA A 131 10.14 -0.11 1.76
C ALA A 131 8.87 -0.27 0.90
N ILE A 132 8.65 0.65 -0.04
CA ILE A 132 7.54 0.57 -1.01
C ILE A 132 7.65 -0.69 -1.87
N GLU A 133 8.85 -1.02 -2.38
CA GLU A 133 9.07 -2.21 -3.23
C GLU A 133 8.76 -3.54 -2.54
N ARG A 134 8.75 -3.58 -1.20
CA ARG A 134 8.54 -4.77 -0.39
C ARG A 134 7.17 -4.82 0.29
N ALA A 135 6.39 -3.74 0.17
CA ALA A 135 5.13 -3.59 0.88
C ALA A 135 3.94 -4.02 0.02
N ASP A 136 2.98 -4.69 0.67
CA ASP A 136 1.65 -4.90 0.11
C ASP A 136 0.77 -3.67 0.33
N VAL A 137 0.97 -2.98 1.48
CA VAL A 137 0.24 -1.77 1.85
C VAL A 137 1.19 -0.70 2.38
N CYS A 138 1.01 0.52 1.92
CA CYS A 138 1.71 1.70 2.39
C CYS A 138 0.78 2.60 3.23
N LEU A 139 1.21 2.91 4.44
CA LEU A 139 0.58 3.92 5.29
C LEU A 139 1.32 5.24 5.08
N LEU A 140 0.71 6.17 4.35
CA LEU A 140 1.27 7.52 4.17
C LEU A 140 0.88 8.39 5.37
N LEU A 141 1.81 8.63 6.28
CA LEU A 141 1.62 9.56 7.38
C LEU A 141 1.86 11.01 6.91
N ILE A 142 0.90 11.86 7.19
CA ILE A 142 0.97 13.31 7.00
C ILE A 142 0.69 14.02 8.32
N ASP A 143 1.26 15.20 8.50
CA ASP A 143 0.97 16.05 9.64
C ASP A 143 -0.33 16.81 9.39
N ALA A 144 -1.35 16.58 10.20
CA ALA A 144 -2.65 17.19 10.01
C ALA A 144 -2.67 18.68 10.39
N THR A 145 -1.63 19.18 11.08
CA THR A 145 -1.49 20.60 11.45
C THR A 145 -0.89 21.45 10.33
N GLU A 146 -0.35 20.78 9.29
CA GLU A 146 0.26 21.44 8.15
C GLU A 146 -0.60 21.24 6.88
N GLU A 147 -0.37 22.07 5.88
CA GLU A 147 -0.92 21.82 4.56
C GLU A 147 -0.29 20.57 3.91
N VAL A 148 -1.11 19.84 3.16
CA VAL A 148 -0.63 18.68 2.39
C VAL A 148 0.35 19.15 1.31
N HIS A 149 1.59 18.71 1.41
CA HIS A 149 2.63 19.13 0.49
C HIS A 149 2.69 18.24 -0.76
N VAL A 150 3.13 18.81 -1.87
CA VAL A 150 3.33 18.09 -3.15
C VAL A 150 4.28 16.88 -2.97
N GLN A 151 5.22 16.96 -2.04
CA GLN A 151 6.14 15.86 -1.76
C GLN A 151 5.45 14.64 -1.16
N ASP A 152 4.45 14.83 -0.30
CA ASP A 152 3.65 13.74 0.27
C ASP A 152 2.86 13.04 -0.84
N LEU A 153 2.26 13.83 -1.75
CA LEU A 153 1.52 13.30 -2.88
C LEU A 153 2.40 12.48 -3.84
N ARG A 154 3.63 12.95 -4.11
CA ARG A 154 4.60 12.21 -4.95
C ARG A 154 5.01 10.87 -4.34
N VAL A 155 5.12 10.79 -3.02
CA VAL A 155 5.41 9.52 -2.33
C VAL A 155 4.23 8.57 -2.43
N ALA A 156 3.00 9.08 -2.27
CA ALA A 156 1.78 8.30 -2.47
C ALA A 156 1.65 7.76 -3.90
N GLU A 157 1.91 8.59 -4.92
CA GLU A 157 1.89 8.18 -6.33
C GLU A 157 2.92 7.09 -6.63
N LYS A 158 4.12 7.17 -6.02
CA LYS A 158 5.14 6.11 -6.16
C LYS A 158 4.69 4.79 -5.54
N ALA A 159 4.07 4.82 -4.36
CA ALA A 159 3.54 3.63 -3.72
C ALA A 159 2.44 2.98 -4.57
N TRP A 160 1.53 3.79 -5.11
CA TRP A 160 0.50 3.33 -6.02
C TRP A 160 1.07 2.74 -7.31
N ALA A 161 2.03 3.41 -7.94
CA ALA A 161 2.70 2.93 -9.15
C ALA A 161 3.47 1.61 -8.94
N ALA A 162 3.92 1.35 -7.73
CA ALA A 162 4.54 0.07 -7.34
C ALA A 162 3.52 -1.05 -7.08
N GLY A 163 2.21 -0.77 -7.17
CA GLY A 163 1.15 -1.76 -6.94
C GLY A 163 0.73 -1.94 -5.47
N CYS A 164 1.21 -1.07 -4.56
CA CYS A 164 0.85 -1.16 -3.15
C CYS A 164 -0.58 -0.64 -2.90
N GLY A 165 -1.30 -1.28 -1.98
CA GLY A 165 -2.45 -0.65 -1.34
C GLY A 165 -2.02 0.63 -0.62
N LEU A 166 -2.89 1.64 -0.53
CA LEU A 166 -2.54 2.92 0.07
C LEU A 166 -3.59 3.38 1.07
N ILE A 167 -3.13 3.85 2.24
CA ILE A 167 -3.96 4.49 3.26
C ILE A 167 -3.27 5.79 3.66
N ILE A 168 -4.00 6.90 3.72
CA ILE A 168 -3.51 8.17 4.24
C ILE A 168 -3.84 8.24 5.73
N VAL A 169 -2.84 8.51 6.54
CA VAL A 169 -2.95 8.67 7.99
C VAL A 169 -2.65 10.12 8.36
N ALA A 170 -3.70 10.90 8.59
CA ALA A 170 -3.61 12.27 9.09
C ALA A 170 -3.31 12.24 10.59
N ASN A 171 -2.03 12.33 10.92
CA ASN A 171 -1.52 12.25 12.29
C ASN A 171 -1.46 13.61 12.96
N LYS A 172 -1.28 13.64 14.30
CA LYS A 172 -1.33 14.80 15.16
C LYS A 172 -2.71 15.50 15.15
N TRP A 173 -3.76 14.70 14.94
CA TRP A 173 -5.12 15.20 14.88
C TRP A 173 -5.60 15.85 16.19
N ASP A 174 -4.96 15.51 17.31
CA ASP A 174 -5.15 16.14 18.62
C ASP A 174 -4.79 17.62 18.66
N LEU A 175 -3.84 18.06 17.83
CA LEU A 175 -3.35 19.43 17.74
C LEU A 175 -4.17 20.32 16.78
N VAL A 176 -5.09 19.73 16.03
CA VAL A 176 -5.96 20.47 15.10
C VAL A 176 -7.15 21.05 15.86
N ASP A 177 -7.39 22.37 15.71
CA ASP A 177 -8.65 22.98 16.15
C ASP A 177 -9.80 22.41 15.33
N LYS A 178 -10.76 21.77 16.00
CA LYS A 178 -11.76 20.96 15.32
C LYS A 178 -13.16 21.16 15.86
N ASP A 179 -14.09 21.16 14.93
CA ASP A 179 -15.52 21.02 15.14
C ASP A 179 -16.03 19.75 14.42
N GLU A 180 -17.35 19.55 14.39
CA GLU A 180 -17.98 18.40 13.75
C GLU A 180 -17.71 18.33 12.24
N SER A 181 -17.38 19.43 11.58
CA SER A 181 -17.16 19.54 10.13
C SER A 181 -15.68 19.40 9.71
N THR A 182 -14.75 19.57 10.65
CA THR A 182 -13.30 19.69 10.37
C THR A 182 -12.74 18.49 9.64
N ALA A 183 -13.10 17.26 10.03
CA ALA A 183 -12.61 16.06 9.37
C ALA A 183 -13.06 15.97 7.90
N ALA A 184 -14.34 16.26 7.64
CA ALA A 184 -14.90 16.27 6.29
C ALA A 184 -14.30 17.39 5.43
N ALA A 185 -14.02 18.56 6.02
CA ALA A 185 -13.38 19.68 5.34
C ALA A 185 -11.92 19.33 4.98
N TYR A 186 -11.19 18.69 5.91
CA TYR A 186 -9.82 18.24 5.68
C TYR A 186 -9.75 17.20 4.55
N GLU A 187 -10.62 16.18 4.59
CA GLU A 187 -10.70 15.20 3.51
C GLU A 187 -11.00 15.83 2.15
N ARG A 188 -11.95 16.78 2.10
CA ARG A 188 -12.30 17.47 0.86
C ARG A 188 -11.10 18.23 0.31
N HIS A 189 -10.41 19.00 1.14
CA HIS A 189 -9.21 19.73 0.77
C HIS A 189 -8.11 18.80 0.24
N LEU A 190 -7.87 17.68 0.91
CA LEU A 190 -6.91 16.66 0.47
C LEU A 190 -7.29 16.09 -0.90
N ARG A 191 -8.57 15.78 -1.12
CA ARG A 191 -9.07 15.23 -2.40
C ARG A 191 -9.02 16.24 -3.54
N GLU A 192 -9.14 17.53 -3.25
CA GLU A 192 -8.97 18.61 -4.23
C GLU A 192 -7.51 18.74 -4.66
N ARG A 193 -6.56 18.62 -3.72
CA ARG A 193 -5.12 18.69 -4.01
C ARG A 193 -4.55 17.42 -4.65
N ALA A 194 -5.16 16.27 -4.38
CA ALA A 194 -4.76 14.96 -4.89
C ALA A 194 -5.89 14.26 -5.65
N PRO A 195 -6.30 14.76 -6.84
CA PRO A 195 -7.40 14.17 -7.59
C PRO A 195 -7.18 12.69 -7.96
N THR A 196 -5.94 12.28 -8.17
CA THR A 196 -5.53 10.90 -8.47
C THR A 196 -5.70 9.94 -7.29
N LEU A 197 -5.75 10.48 -6.06
CA LEU A 197 -5.85 9.71 -4.81
C LEU A 197 -7.23 9.82 -4.15
N ARG A 198 -8.28 10.22 -4.88
CA ARG A 198 -9.64 10.41 -4.33
C ARG A 198 -10.25 9.15 -3.72
N TRP A 199 -9.82 7.99 -4.18
CA TRP A 199 -10.28 6.68 -3.73
C TRP A 199 -9.55 6.19 -2.47
N VAL A 200 -8.42 6.82 -2.09
CA VAL A 200 -7.61 6.40 -0.94
C VAL A 200 -8.34 6.74 0.35
N PRO A 201 -8.50 5.76 1.27
CA PRO A 201 -9.08 6.03 2.59
C PRO A 201 -8.19 6.96 3.42
N VAL A 202 -8.82 7.83 4.20
CA VAL A 202 -8.15 8.74 5.14
C VAL A 202 -8.53 8.35 6.56
N ILE A 203 -7.52 8.18 7.42
CA ILE A 203 -7.70 7.89 8.83
C ILE A 203 -7.06 9.00 9.64
N PHE A 204 -7.78 9.50 10.65
CA PHE A 204 -7.30 10.54 11.57
C PHE A 204 -6.77 9.88 12.85
N THR A 205 -5.54 10.23 13.24
CA THR A 205 -4.86 9.63 14.39
C THR A 205 -4.11 10.65 15.23
N SER A 206 -3.88 10.28 16.49
CA SER A 206 -2.93 10.91 17.38
C SER A 206 -2.00 9.86 17.96
N ALA A 207 -0.72 9.90 17.60
CA ALA A 207 0.28 8.93 18.01
C ALA A 207 0.98 9.28 19.33
N LEU A 208 0.47 10.28 20.06
CA LEU A 208 0.96 10.70 21.38
C LEU A 208 0.38 9.84 22.51
#